data_9620da43ce9a44a805d23185efb5d74f
#
_entry.id   9620da43ce9a44a805d23185efb5d74f
#
_cell.length_a   1.000
_cell.length_b   1.000
_cell.length_c   1.000
_cell.angle_alpha   90.00
_cell.angle_beta   90.00
_cell.angle_gamma   90.00
#
_symmetry.space_group_name_H-M   'P 1'
#
loop_
_entity.id
_entity.type
_entity.pdbx_description
1 polymer ?
#
loop_
_entity_poly.entity_id
_entity_poly.type
_entity_poly.pdbx_seq_one_letter_code
_entity_poly.pdbx_strand_id
1 'polypeptide(L)'
;MSTKSAKRIFVNALTFSRVPLIFIYLALAIAGNFSDSLVYPFAACVAAGLAGFSDLFDGLLARRWEVVSEFGKMADPLMDKVYFIVAFPSLVWLAAVQGESAVHAVSLLVFTVLWILRDQWVTFLRSVATMYHADVGAMWLGKVRTALSFPCAGFIYIYLAFHRCWTQRAGEIGLNVCLAVEGFLILLNLYSFIVYTKSYFPYVKRALGRD
;
A
#
# COMPACT_ATOMS: atom_id res chain seq x y z
N MET A 1 31.18 4.39 17.91
CA MET A 1 29.73 4.00 17.87
C MET A 1 29.59 2.58 18.39
N SER A 2 28.67 2.31 19.32
CA SER A 2 28.47 0.93 19.77
C SER A 2 27.85 0.11 18.61
N THR A 3 28.14 -1.19 18.58
CA THR A 3 27.62 -2.12 17.57
C THR A 3 26.08 -2.12 17.52
N LYS A 4 25.41 -1.91 18.65
CA LYS A 4 23.96 -1.75 18.72
C LYS A 4 23.46 -0.48 18.06
N SER A 5 24.18 0.63 18.19
CA SER A 5 23.84 1.91 17.55
C SER A 5 23.92 1.82 16.01
N ALA A 6 24.99 1.20 15.49
CA ALA A 6 25.14 0.98 14.04
C ALA A 6 24.01 0.10 13.46
N LYS A 7 23.65 -0.99 14.14
CA LYS A 7 22.54 -1.85 13.73
C LYS A 7 21.19 -1.12 13.72
N ARG A 8 20.93 -0.27 14.72
CA ARG A 8 19.70 0.55 14.76
C ARG A 8 19.64 1.55 13.62
N ILE A 9 20.75 2.23 13.32
CA ILE A 9 20.83 3.16 12.18
C ILE A 9 20.57 2.43 10.87
N PHE A 10 21.16 1.25 10.69
CA PHE A 10 20.95 0.44 9.49
C PHE A 10 19.49 0.06 9.30
N VAL A 11 18.83 -0.44 10.36
CA VAL A 11 17.40 -0.80 10.30
C VAL A 11 16.53 0.40 9.96
N ASN A 12 16.75 1.54 10.63
CA ASN A 12 16.00 2.75 10.32
C ASN A 12 16.27 3.23 8.88
N ALA A 13 17.51 3.16 8.40
CA ALA A 13 17.85 3.51 7.00
C ALA A 13 17.12 2.58 6.01
N LEU A 14 16.97 1.30 6.34
CA LEU A 14 16.21 0.35 5.51
C LEU A 14 14.72 0.74 5.45
N THR A 15 14.10 1.09 6.58
CA THR A 15 12.72 1.59 6.60
C THR A 15 12.56 2.84 5.72
N PHE A 16 13.47 3.82 5.82
CA PHE A 16 13.42 5.04 5.02
C PHE A 16 13.80 4.86 3.56
N SER A 17 14.57 3.82 3.20
CA SER A 17 14.93 3.53 1.80
C SER A 17 13.70 3.23 0.93
N ARG A 18 12.58 2.90 1.53
CA ARG A 18 11.29 2.67 0.86
C ARG A 18 10.82 3.91 0.10
N VAL A 19 11.05 5.10 0.66
CA VAL A 19 10.63 6.37 0.02
C VAL A 19 11.34 6.60 -1.31
N PRO A 20 12.67 6.67 -1.39
CA PRO A 20 13.33 6.81 -2.69
C PRO A 20 13.03 5.67 -3.65
N LEU A 21 12.91 4.42 -3.17
CA LEU A 21 12.60 3.28 -4.04
C LEU A 21 11.22 3.39 -4.69
N ILE A 22 10.20 3.85 -3.97
CA ILE A 22 8.86 4.01 -4.55
C ILE A 22 8.80 5.18 -5.54
N PHE A 23 9.57 6.25 -5.33
CA PHE A 23 9.69 7.32 -6.32
C PHE A 23 10.51 6.91 -7.56
N ILE A 24 11.54 6.07 -7.39
CA ILE A 24 12.26 5.44 -8.51
C ILE A 24 11.30 4.55 -9.30
N TYR A 25 10.50 3.73 -8.62
CA TYR A 25 9.43 2.95 -9.26
C TYR A 25 8.51 3.85 -10.09
N LEU A 26 7.99 4.94 -9.51
CA LEU A 26 7.10 5.85 -10.21
C LEU A 26 7.75 6.45 -11.47
N ALA A 27 8.97 6.94 -11.34
CA ALA A 27 9.70 7.52 -12.47
C ALA A 27 9.94 6.49 -13.59
N LEU A 28 10.33 5.26 -13.23
CA LEU A 28 10.54 4.17 -14.19
C LEU A 28 9.24 3.68 -14.82
N ALA A 29 8.13 3.64 -14.07
CA ALA A 29 6.82 3.27 -14.59
C ALA A 29 6.33 4.30 -15.62
N ILE A 30 6.52 5.60 -15.33
CA ILE A 30 6.20 6.69 -16.25
C ILE A 30 7.09 6.58 -17.50
N ALA A 31 8.40 6.46 -17.35
CA ALA A 31 9.33 6.36 -18.46
C ALA A 31 9.04 5.14 -19.36
N GLY A 32 8.67 4.01 -18.75
CA GLY A 32 8.31 2.79 -19.48
C GLY A 32 7.07 2.91 -20.35
N ASN A 33 6.12 3.79 -19.97
CA ASN A 33 4.94 4.03 -20.79
C ASN A 33 5.24 4.82 -22.08
N PHE A 34 6.31 5.64 -22.08
CA PHE A 34 6.75 6.43 -23.22
C PHE A 34 7.91 5.77 -24.00
N SER A 35 8.32 4.57 -23.64
CA SER A 35 9.43 3.83 -24.25
C SER A 35 8.97 2.45 -24.69
N ASP A 36 9.49 1.98 -25.83
CA ASP A 36 9.26 0.60 -26.27
C ASP A 36 10.17 -0.41 -25.56
N SER A 37 11.10 0.06 -24.73
CA SER A 37 12.04 -0.79 -23.99
C SER A 37 11.40 -1.42 -22.77
N LEU A 38 11.47 -2.75 -22.67
CA LEU A 38 11.01 -3.50 -21.50
C LEU A 38 11.92 -3.34 -20.25
N VAL A 39 13.05 -2.68 -20.41
CA VAL A 39 13.98 -2.44 -19.28
C VAL A 39 13.33 -1.55 -18.20
N TYR A 40 12.61 -0.51 -18.61
CA TYR A 40 11.96 0.41 -17.66
C TYR A 40 10.87 -0.28 -16.81
N PRO A 41 9.87 -0.96 -17.39
CA PRO A 41 8.85 -1.64 -16.60
C PRO A 41 9.44 -2.76 -15.73
N PHE A 42 10.47 -3.48 -16.21
CA PHE A 42 11.16 -4.48 -15.40
C PHE A 42 11.90 -3.83 -14.22
N ALA A 43 12.66 -2.76 -14.45
CA ALA A 43 13.35 -2.04 -13.39
C ALA A 43 12.37 -1.43 -12.36
N ALA A 44 11.20 -0.98 -12.82
CA ALA A 44 10.14 -0.51 -11.93
C ALA A 44 9.58 -1.65 -11.06
N CYS A 45 9.35 -2.86 -11.62
CA CYS A 45 8.99 -4.04 -10.83
C CYS A 45 10.02 -4.33 -9.74
N VAL A 46 11.31 -4.27 -10.09
CA VAL A 46 12.39 -4.51 -9.12
C VAL A 46 12.37 -3.43 -8.03
N ALA A 47 12.23 -2.16 -8.38
CA ALA A 47 12.19 -1.06 -7.41
C ALA A 47 11.00 -1.18 -6.46
N ALA A 48 9.79 -1.47 -6.99
CA ALA A 48 8.59 -1.68 -6.18
C ALA A 48 8.73 -2.93 -5.28
N GLY A 49 9.29 -4.02 -5.81
CA GLY A 49 9.58 -5.23 -5.05
C GLY A 49 10.56 -4.98 -3.91
N LEU A 50 11.66 -4.29 -4.16
CA LEU A 50 12.64 -3.91 -3.14
C LEU A 50 12.01 -3.01 -2.06
N ALA A 51 11.16 -2.07 -2.45
CA ALA A 51 10.43 -1.24 -1.50
C ALA A 51 9.47 -2.06 -0.61
N GLY A 52 8.77 -3.04 -1.17
CA GLY A 52 7.91 -3.95 -0.40
C GLY A 52 8.69 -4.93 0.48
N PHE A 53 9.78 -5.51 -0.05
CA PHE A 53 10.64 -6.42 0.72
C PHE A 53 11.37 -5.73 1.86
N SER A 54 11.76 -4.45 1.70
CA SER A 54 12.45 -3.70 2.76
C SER A 54 11.63 -3.68 4.06
N ASP A 55 10.30 -3.64 3.98
CA ASP A 55 9.39 -3.72 5.12
C ASP A 55 9.47 -5.04 5.90
N LEU A 56 9.57 -6.15 5.17
CA LEU A 56 9.72 -7.46 5.81
C LEU A 56 11.07 -7.61 6.50
N PHE A 57 12.13 -7.08 5.88
CA PHE A 57 13.49 -7.22 6.39
C PHE A 57 13.79 -6.29 7.56
N ASP A 58 13.31 -5.04 7.55
CA ASP A 58 13.55 -4.11 8.66
C ASP A 58 12.90 -4.61 9.96
N GLY A 59 11.66 -5.08 9.90
CA GLY A 59 10.97 -5.68 11.03
C GLY A 59 11.62 -6.98 11.54
N LEU A 60 12.10 -7.85 10.64
CA LEU A 60 12.82 -9.07 11.01
C LEU A 60 14.17 -8.76 11.66
N LEU A 61 14.96 -7.85 11.07
CA LEU A 61 16.27 -7.48 11.57
C LEU A 61 16.18 -6.72 12.89
N ALA A 62 15.21 -5.81 13.05
CA ALA A 62 14.97 -5.10 14.30
C ALA A 62 14.74 -6.06 15.47
N ARG A 63 13.90 -7.08 15.25
CA ARG A 63 13.61 -8.12 16.26
C ARG A 63 14.81 -9.03 16.51
N ARG A 64 15.46 -9.53 15.44
CA ARG A 64 16.61 -10.43 15.55
C ARG A 64 17.81 -9.79 16.26
N TRP A 65 18.03 -8.50 16.07
CA TRP A 65 19.14 -7.77 16.65
C TRP A 65 18.79 -7.06 17.97
N GLU A 66 17.53 -7.17 18.41
CA GLU A 66 17.02 -6.49 19.63
C GLU A 66 17.29 -4.98 19.61
N VAL A 67 17.11 -4.35 18.46
CA VAL A 67 17.34 -2.91 18.24
C VAL A 67 16.08 -2.14 17.86
N VAL A 68 14.92 -2.69 18.21
CA VAL A 68 13.63 -2.03 17.97
C VAL A 68 13.66 -0.64 18.59
N SER A 69 13.37 0.39 17.77
CA SER A 69 13.34 1.79 18.21
C SER A 69 11.90 2.31 18.24
N GLU A 70 11.59 3.19 19.20
CA GLU A 70 10.29 3.86 19.23
C GLU A 70 10.03 4.67 17.96
N PHE A 71 11.08 5.31 17.44
CA PHE A 71 11.02 6.03 16.17
C PHE A 71 10.68 5.13 14.99
N GLY A 72 11.29 3.92 14.89
CA GLY A 72 10.94 2.93 13.88
C GLY A 72 9.47 2.53 13.95
N LYS A 73 8.97 2.19 15.14
CA LYS A 73 7.55 1.83 15.34
C LYS A 73 6.57 2.93 14.88
N MET A 74 6.95 4.19 15.00
CA MET A 74 6.14 5.32 14.54
C MET A 74 6.30 5.56 13.03
N ALA A 75 7.48 5.28 12.47
CA ALA A 75 7.77 5.49 11.06
C ALA A 75 7.15 4.40 10.16
N ASP A 76 7.13 3.14 10.59
CA ASP A 76 6.66 2.01 9.79
C ASP A 76 5.24 2.24 9.21
N PRO A 77 4.19 2.61 10.00
CA PRO A 77 2.87 2.87 9.46
C PRO A 77 2.81 4.06 8.50
N LEU A 78 3.72 5.01 8.63
CA LEU A 78 3.84 6.15 7.71
C LEU A 78 4.45 5.70 6.38
N MET A 79 5.51 4.90 6.42
CA MET A 79 6.18 4.40 5.22
C MET A 79 5.27 3.48 4.39
N ASP A 80 4.46 2.64 5.06
CA ASP A 80 3.42 1.83 4.39
C ASP A 80 2.42 2.72 3.64
N LYS A 81 1.97 3.80 4.27
CA LYS A 81 1.06 4.76 3.63
C LYS A 81 1.68 5.43 2.41
N VAL A 82 2.94 5.87 2.52
CA VAL A 82 3.67 6.49 1.40
C VAL A 82 3.74 5.53 0.22
N TYR A 83 4.04 4.25 0.45
CA TYR A 83 4.06 3.25 -0.60
C TYR A 83 2.74 3.21 -1.38
N PHE A 84 1.61 3.01 -0.71
CA PHE A 84 0.31 2.87 -1.37
C PHE A 84 -0.23 4.16 -1.97
N ILE A 85 0.06 5.33 -1.36
CA ILE A 85 -0.33 6.64 -1.90
C ILE A 85 0.39 6.92 -3.23
N VAL A 86 1.55 6.35 -3.47
CA VAL A 86 2.25 6.46 -4.76
C VAL A 86 1.85 5.33 -5.71
N ALA A 87 1.83 4.09 -5.23
CA ALA A 87 1.57 2.91 -6.07
C ALA A 87 0.17 2.92 -6.69
N PHE A 88 -0.89 3.13 -5.91
CA PHE A 88 -2.26 3.03 -6.46
C PHE A 88 -2.59 4.13 -7.48
N PRO A 89 -2.31 5.43 -7.25
CA PRO A 89 -2.52 6.45 -8.28
C PRO A 89 -1.69 6.19 -9.55
N SER A 90 -0.48 5.63 -9.42
CA SER A 90 0.32 5.27 -10.60
C SER A 90 -0.34 4.17 -11.44
N LEU A 91 -1.00 3.18 -10.79
CA LEU A 91 -1.77 2.15 -11.50
C LEU A 91 -2.99 2.75 -12.21
N VAL A 92 -3.70 3.66 -11.55
CA VAL A 92 -4.83 4.40 -12.17
C VAL A 92 -4.36 5.16 -13.40
N TRP A 93 -3.23 5.88 -13.28
CA TRP A 93 -2.66 6.62 -14.39
C TRP A 93 -2.26 5.71 -15.55
N LEU A 94 -1.56 4.60 -15.28
CA LEU A 94 -1.17 3.62 -16.29
C LEU A 94 -2.39 3.06 -17.03
N ALA A 95 -3.41 2.62 -16.31
CA ALA A 95 -4.64 2.07 -16.89
C ALA A 95 -5.38 3.10 -17.77
N ALA A 96 -5.40 4.36 -17.33
CA ALA A 96 -6.07 5.45 -18.06
C ALA A 96 -5.30 5.84 -19.33
N VAL A 97 -3.96 5.91 -19.28
CA VAL A 97 -3.14 6.34 -20.42
C VAL A 97 -3.07 5.25 -21.49
N GLN A 98 -3.06 3.97 -21.09
CA GLN A 98 -3.06 2.87 -22.05
C GLN A 98 -4.38 2.71 -22.81
N GLY A 99 -5.49 3.16 -22.19
CA GLY A 99 -6.79 3.24 -22.88
C GLY A 99 -7.44 1.90 -23.23
N GLU A 100 -6.89 0.77 -22.77
CA GLU A 100 -7.40 -0.57 -23.11
C GLU A 100 -8.78 -0.87 -22.53
N SER A 101 -9.07 -0.34 -21.33
CA SER A 101 -10.36 -0.53 -20.65
C SER A 101 -10.67 0.63 -19.71
N ALA A 102 -11.66 1.45 -20.08
CA ALA A 102 -12.18 2.49 -19.20
C ALA A 102 -12.74 1.91 -17.89
N VAL A 103 -13.33 0.70 -17.93
CA VAL A 103 -13.86 0.02 -16.76
C VAL A 103 -12.73 -0.29 -15.77
N HIS A 104 -11.57 -0.77 -16.25
CA HIS A 104 -10.41 -1.04 -15.42
C HIS A 104 -9.87 0.24 -14.75
N ALA A 105 -9.67 1.30 -15.53
CA ALA A 105 -9.19 2.58 -14.99
C ALA A 105 -10.17 3.16 -13.93
N VAL A 106 -11.48 3.09 -14.16
CA VAL A 106 -12.50 3.54 -13.21
C VAL A 106 -12.53 2.65 -11.97
N SER A 107 -12.44 1.34 -12.11
CA SER A 107 -12.39 0.39 -10.97
C SER A 107 -11.18 0.69 -10.08
N LEU A 108 -10.00 0.86 -10.66
CA LEU A 108 -8.77 1.24 -9.94
C LEU A 108 -8.91 2.59 -9.24
N LEU A 109 -9.53 3.57 -9.90
CA LEU A 109 -9.78 4.89 -9.31
C LEU A 109 -10.69 4.77 -8.09
N VAL A 110 -11.82 4.07 -8.22
CA VAL A 110 -12.77 3.85 -7.12
C VAL A 110 -12.08 3.12 -5.96
N PHE A 111 -11.33 2.05 -6.26
CA PHE A 111 -10.56 1.34 -5.24
C PHE A 111 -9.56 2.26 -4.53
N THR A 112 -8.78 3.04 -5.29
CA THR A 112 -7.77 3.96 -4.75
C THR A 112 -8.39 5.00 -3.81
N VAL A 113 -9.48 5.64 -4.24
CA VAL A 113 -10.20 6.64 -3.43
C VAL A 113 -10.75 6.02 -2.15
N LEU A 114 -11.42 4.88 -2.24
CA LEU A 114 -11.96 4.18 -1.07
C LEU A 114 -10.85 3.72 -0.13
N TRP A 115 -9.70 3.27 -0.66
CA TRP A 115 -8.55 2.86 0.14
C TRP A 115 -8.00 4.02 0.96
N ILE A 116 -7.79 5.20 0.33
CA ILE A 116 -7.28 6.41 0.99
C ILE A 116 -8.30 6.92 2.03
N LEU A 117 -9.57 7.03 1.66
CA LEU A 117 -10.63 7.53 2.55
C LEU A 117 -10.76 6.65 3.80
N ARG A 118 -10.79 5.32 3.61
CA ARG A 118 -10.86 4.38 4.74
C ARG A 118 -9.64 4.53 5.64
N ASP A 119 -8.44 4.66 5.09
CA ASP A 119 -7.23 4.75 5.90
C ASP A 119 -7.18 6.03 6.72
N GLN A 120 -7.58 7.17 6.14
CA GLN A 120 -7.72 8.43 6.86
C GLN A 120 -8.81 8.36 7.94
N TRP A 121 -9.96 7.77 7.61
CA TRP A 121 -11.07 7.60 8.55
C TRP A 121 -10.67 6.76 9.76
N VAL A 122 -10.03 5.61 9.55
CA VAL A 122 -9.57 4.77 10.65
C VAL A 122 -8.49 5.45 11.49
N THR A 123 -7.62 6.24 10.88
CA THR A 123 -6.62 7.04 11.61
C THR A 123 -7.30 8.07 12.51
N PHE A 124 -8.31 8.78 11.99
CA PHE A 124 -9.11 9.72 12.78
C PHE A 124 -9.82 9.01 13.95
N LEU A 125 -10.51 7.89 13.70
CA LEU A 125 -11.20 7.13 14.75
C LEU A 125 -10.25 6.68 15.87
N ARG A 126 -9.05 6.21 15.51
CA ARG A 126 -8.02 5.83 16.48
C ARG A 126 -7.52 7.03 17.28
N SER A 127 -7.31 8.18 16.64
CA SER A 127 -6.91 9.40 17.35
C SER A 127 -7.95 9.81 18.38
N VAL A 128 -9.25 9.76 18.04
CA VAL A 128 -10.33 10.02 18.99
C VAL A 128 -10.33 9.00 20.13
N ALA A 129 -10.21 7.71 19.83
CA ALA A 129 -10.22 6.66 20.84
C ALA A 129 -9.02 6.76 21.82
N THR A 130 -7.85 7.16 21.33
CA THR A 130 -6.65 7.39 22.15
C THR A 130 -6.88 8.48 23.21
N MET A 131 -7.66 9.52 22.92
CA MET A 131 -8.00 10.55 23.90
C MET A 131 -8.78 9.99 25.11
N TYR A 132 -9.42 8.85 24.94
CA TYR A 132 -10.19 8.14 26.00
C TYR A 132 -9.46 6.92 26.54
N HIS A 133 -8.12 6.85 26.38
CA HIS A 133 -7.27 5.74 26.85
C HIS A 133 -7.71 4.36 26.37
N ALA A 134 -8.38 4.29 25.21
CA ALA A 134 -8.77 3.03 24.61
C ALA A 134 -7.55 2.29 24.04
N ASP A 135 -7.58 0.96 24.08
CA ASP A 135 -6.63 0.15 23.33
C ASP A 135 -6.91 0.27 21.82
N VAL A 136 -6.03 0.98 21.13
CA VAL A 136 -6.14 1.24 19.68
C VAL A 136 -5.28 0.33 18.83
N GLY A 137 -4.96 -0.85 19.34
CA GLY A 137 -4.17 -1.85 18.62
C GLY A 137 -4.66 -2.13 17.21
N ALA A 138 -3.76 -2.51 16.32
CA ALA A 138 -4.13 -2.84 14.94
C ALA A 138 -4.97 -4.12 14.93
N MET A 139 -6.25 -4.00 14.53
CA MET A 139 -7.13 -5.16 14.33
C MET A 139 -6.56 -6.05 13.22
N TRP A 140 -6.72 -7.36 13.36
CA TRP A 140 -6.25 -8.36 12.39
C TRP A 140 -6.69 -8.05 10.96
N LEU A 141 -7.93 -7.61 10.79
CA LEU A 141 -8.51 -7.24 9.49
C LEU A 141 -7.70 -6.14 8.76
N GLY A 142 -7.20 -5.14 9.50
CA GLY A 142 -6.34 -4.11 8.91
C GLY A 142 -5.01 -4.65 8.41
N LYS A 143 -4.41 -5.60 9.14
CA LYS A 143 -3.16 -6.27 8.75
C LYS A 143 -3.36 -7.11 7.49
N VAL A 144 -4.44 -7.91 7.43
CA VAL A 144 -4.77 -8.75 6.26
C VAL A 144 -4.99 -7.87 5.03
N ARG A 145 -5.75 -6.77 5.16
CA ARG A 145 -5.99 -5.84 4.05
C ARG A 145 -4.67 -5.32 3.48
N THR A 146 -3.77 -4.83 4.31
CA THR A 146 -2.47 -4.29 3.88
C THR A 146 -1.60 -5.38 3.26
N ALA A 147 -1.50 -6.55 3.89
CA ALA A 147 -0.73 -7.68 3.39
C ALA A 147 -1.20 -8.18 2.02
N LEU A 148 -2.52 -8.18 1.74
CA LEU A 148 -3.07 -8.55 0.44
C LEU A 148 -2.90 -7.44 -0.61
N SER A 149 -2.92 -6.17 -0.18
CA SER A 149 -2.78 -5.04 -1.11
C SER A 149 -1.42 -5.01 -1.82
N PHE A 150 -0.33 -5.45 -1.17
CA PHE A 150 1.00 -5.49 -1.78
C PHE A 150 1.09 -6.42 -2.99
N PRO A 151 0.81 -7.74 -2.89
CA PRO A 151 0.90 -8.63 -4.03
C PRO A 151 -0.14 -8.29 -5.12
N CYS A 152 -1.32 -7.80 -4.73
CA CYS A 152 -2.34 -7.38 -5.69
C CYS A 152 -1.87 -6.15 -6.50
N ALA A 153 -1.27 -5.14 -5.86
CA ALA A 153 -0.71 -3.99 -6.57
C ALA A 153 0.40 -4.41 -7.53
N GLY A 154 1.28 -5.32 -7.10
CA GLY A 154 2.34 -5.88 -7.95
C GLY A 154 1.78 -6.64 -9.16
N PHE A 155 0.76 -7.47 -8.95
CA PHE A 155 0.09 -8.20 -10.03
C PHE A 155 -0.55 -7.26 -11.06
N ILE A 156 -1.33 -6.27 -10.60
CA ILE A 156 -1.97 -5.28 -11.48
C ILE A 156 -0.90 -4.48 -12.24
N TYR A 157 0.19 -4.09 -11.56
CA TYR A 157 1.30 -3.42 -12.22
C TYR A 157 1.92 -4.27 -13.32
N ILE A 158 2.21 -5.55 -13.08
CA ILE A 158 2.77 -6.46 -14.07
C ILE A 158 1.81 -6.60 -15.26
N TYR A 159 0.52 -6.75 -15.01
CA TYR A 159 -0.50 -6.79 -16.07
C TYR A 159 -0.44 -5.55 -16.95
N LEU A 160 -0.48 -4.35 -16.35
CA LEU A 160 -0.46 -3.07 -17.09
C LEU A 160 0.89 -2.83 -17.77
N ALA A 161 2.00 -3.02 -17.07
CA ALA A 161 3.33 -2.68 -17.57
C ALA A 161 3.77 -3.54 -18.76
N PHE A 162 3.29 -4.78 -18.84
CA PHE A 162 3.64 -5.74 -19.89
C PHE A 162 2.48 -6.03 -20.85
N HIS A 163 1.44 -5.17 -20.89
CA HIS A 163 0.26 -5.37 -21.75
C HIS A 163 0.63 -5.62 -23.21
N ARG A 164 1.65 -4.94 -23.74
CA ARG A 164 2.14 -5.12 -25.12
C ARG A 164 2.69 -6.53 -25.40
N CYS A 165 3.02 -7.30 -24.36
CA CYS A 165 3.54 -8.66 -24.48
C CYS A 165 2.42 -9.72 -24.44
N TRP A 166 1.20 -9.35 -24.07
CA TRP A 166 0.09 -10.29 -23.96
C TRP A 166 -0.51 -10.61 -25.31
N THR A 167 -0.84 -11.88 -25.53
CA THR A 167 -1.76 -12.24 -26.61
C THR A 167 -3.17 -11.71 -26.28
N GLN A 168 -4.02 -11.49 -27.28
CA GLN A 168 -5.38 -11.00 -27.05
C GLN A 168 -6.13 -11.81 -25.97
N ARG A 169 -6.10 -13.14 -26.08
CA ARG A 169 -6.75 -14.03 -25.09
C ARG A 169 -6.14 -13.90 -23.68
N ALA A 170 -4.82 -13.80 -23.58
CA ALA A 170 -4.16 -13.62 -22.29
C ALA A 170 -4.47 -12.26 -21.67
N GLY A 171 -4.55 -11.20 -22.49
CA GLY A 171 -4.95 -9.87 -22.08
C GLY A 171 -6.38 -9.82 -21.53
N GLU A 172 -7.34 -10.43 -22.21
CA GLU A 172 -8.74 -10.52 -21.74
C GLU A 172 -8.86 -11.28 -20.41
N ILE A 173 -8.15 -12.41 -20.28
CA ILE A 173 -8.12 -13.16 -19.00
C ILE A 173 -7.47 -12.31 -17.91
N GLY A 174 -6.34 -11.66 -18.19
CA GLY A 174 -5.63 -10.80 -17.25
C GLY A 174 -6.50 -9.64 -16.77
N LEU A 175 -7.23 -8.98 -17.67
CA LEU A 175 -8.18 -7.92 -17.33
C LEU A 175 -9.27 -8.42 -16.37
N ASN A 176 -9.89 -9.56 -16.69
CA ASN A 176 -10.95 -10.12 -15.84
C ASN A 176 -10.43 -10.49 -14.45
N VAL A 177 -9.19 -11.01 -14.37
CA VAL A 177 -8.53 -11.29 -13.09
C VAL A 177 -8.24 -10.01 -12.32
N CYS A 178 -7.75 -8.95 -12.98
CA CYS A 178 -7.54 -7.65 -12.34
C CYS A 178 -8.85 -7.09 -11.78
N LEU A 179 -9.92 -7.07 -12.56
CA LEU A 179 -11.24 -6.60 -12.12
C LEU A 179 -11.79 -7.43 -10.94
N ALA A 180 -11.60 -8.74 -10.95
CA ALA A 180 -12.01 -9.61 -9.85
C ALA A 180 -11.21 -9.31 -8.56
N VAL A 181 -9.90 -9.12 -8.67
CA VAL A 181 -9.01 -8.74 -7.56
C VAL A 181 -9.39 -7.37 -7.00
N GLU A 182 -9.63 -6.38 -7.86
CA GLU A 182 -10.05 -5.05 -7.45
C GLU A 182 -11.41 -5.07 -6.74
N GLY A 183 -12.39 -5.79 -7.30
CA GLY A 183 -13.70 -5.99 -6.68
C GLY A 183 -13.58 -6.62 -5.30
N PHE A 184 -12.77 -7.66 -5.16
CA PHE A 184 -12.48 -8.27 -3.86
C PHE A 184 -11.84 -7.27 -2.87
N LEU A 185 -10.85 -6.50 -3.31
CA LEU A 185 -10.19 -5.50 -2.47
C LEU A 185 -11.13 -4.36 -2.08
N ILE A 186 -12.03 -3.93 -2.97
CA ILE A 186 -13.08 -2.95 -2.67
C ILE A 186 -14.00 -3.50 -1.55
N LEU A 187 -14.49 -4.72 -1.68
CA LEU A 187 -15.35 -5.34 -0.67
C LEU A 187 -14.64 -5.48 0.68
N LEU A 188 -13.38 -5.92 0.67
CA LEU A 188 -12.56 -6.04 1.88
C LEU A 188 -12.35 -4.67 2.54
N ASN A 189 -12.16 -3.63 1.74
CA ASN A 189 -11.96 -2.26 2.20
C ASN A 189 -13.25 -1.70 2.86
N LEU A 190 -14.41 -1.91 2.23
CA LEU A 190 -15.71 -1.52 2.76
C LEU A 190 -16.05 -2.27 4.05
N TYR A 191 -15.83 -3.58 4.07
CA TYR A 191 -16.00 -4.39 5.28
C TYR A 191 -15.12 -3.89 6.43
N SER A 192 -13.84 -3.64 6.13
CA SER A 192 -12.91 -3.08 7.10
C SER A 192 -13.36 -1.71 7.62
N PHE A 193 -13.87 -0.83 6.75
CA PHE A 193 -14.41 0.47 7.13
C PHE A 193 -15.57 0.33 8.13
N ILE A 194 -16.52 -0.56 7.86
CA ILE A 194 -17.69 -0.80 8.72
C ILE A 194 -17.24 -1.34 10.09
N VAL A 195 -16.36 -2.35 10.11
CA VAL A 195 -15.89 -2.97 11.36
C VAL A 195 -15.19 -1.96 12.24
N TYR A 196 -14.25 -1.18 11.69
CA TYR A 196 -13.54 -0.16 12.46
C TYR A 196 -14.47 0.95 12.96
N THR A 197 -15.40 1.41 12.11
CA THR A 197 -16.39 2.42 12.52
C THR A 197 -17.23 1.92 13.69
N LYS A 198 -17.76 0.70 13.60
CA LYS A 198 -18.55 0.11 14.71
C LYS A 198 -17.74 -0.01 16.00
N SER A 199 -16.48 -0.45 15.92
CA SER A 199 -15.63 -0.64 17.10
C SER A 199 -15.28 0.67 17.81
N TYR A 200 -15.06 1.75 17.06
CA TYR A 200 -14.63 3.03 17.64
C TYR A 200 -15.76 4.06 17.78
N PHE A 201 -16.96 3.77 17.27
CA PHE A 201 -18.11 4.67 17.34
C PHE A 201 -18.51 5.10 18.78
N PRO A 202 -18.43 4.25 19.81
CA PRO A 202 -18.69 4.65 21.18
C PRO A 202 -17.81 5.82 21.66
N TYR A 203 -16.53 5.83 21.26
CA TYR A 203 -15.61 6.92 21.63
C TYR A 203 -15.94 8.23 20.89
N VAL A 204 -16.41 8.12 19.63
CA VAL A 204 -16.89 9.29 18.89
C VAL A 204 -18.14 9.87 19.55
N LYS A 205 -19.08 9.04 20.02
CA LYS A 205 -20.26 9.51 20.79
C LYS A 205 -19.86 10.28 22.03
N ARG A 206 -18.91 9.74 22.81
CA ARG A 206 -18.39 10.44 24.00
C ARG A 206 -17.75 11.78 23.64
N ALA A 207 -16.97 11.83 22.55
CA ALA A 207 -16.36 13.07 22.07
C ALA A 207 -17.39 14.13 21.67
N LEU A 208 -18.60 13.71 21.26
CA LEU A 208 -19.73 14.59 20.93
C LEU A 208 -20.61 14.95 22.13
N GLY A 209 -20.23 14.54 23.37
CA GLY A 209 -21.02 14.77 24.59
C GLY A 209 -22.35 14.00 24.62
N ARG A 210 -22.40 12.85 23.91
CA ARG A 210 -23.56 11.96 23.86
C ARG A 210 -23.18 10.63 24.51
N ASP A 211 -23.37 10.53 25.82
CA ASP A 211 -23.22 9.26 26.56
C ASP A 211 -24.41 8.31 26.29
#